data_1596728ce405bee63ecc01dc67d69483
#
_entry.id   1596728ce405bee63ecc01dc67d69483
#
_cell.length_a   1.000
_cell.length_b   1.000
_cell.length_c   1.000
_cell.angle_alpha   90.00
_cell.angle_beta   90.00
_cell.angle_gamma   90.00
#
_symmetry.space_group_name_H-M   'P 1'
#
loop_
_entity.id
_entity.type
_entity.pdbx_description
1 polymer ?
#
loop_
_entity_poly.entity_id
_entity_poly.type
_entity_poly.pdbx_seq_one_letter_code
_entity_poly.pdbx_strand_id
1 'polypeptide(L)'
;MANAWFETVAEAQRRAQRRLPASVYGALIAGSEKGLSMRDNLDSFDQLGFAPHVAGNKANRGMDTTVMGQQLSMPVIISPTGVQAVHPQGELAVARAAANRGIPMGLSSFASKSVEEVAQANQSTFFQIYWSGDRDTLAQRVERARNAGAKGIIVTLDWSFSNGRDWGSPWIPEKIDLKAAFKLAPEVLARSEEHMSELQSRLH
;
A
#
# COMPACT_ATOMS: atom_id res chain seq x y z
N MET A 1 -15.77 -14.48 19.66
CA MET A 1 -14.68 -13.64 19.14
C MET A 1 -15.28 -12.27 18.85
N ALA A 2 -14.66 -11.18 19.31
CA ALA A 2 -15.12 -9.83 19.01
C ALA A 2 -15.09 -9.64 17.49
N ASN A 3 -16.16 -9.11 16.92
CA ASN A 3 -16.23 -8.78 15.51
C ASN A 3 -15.08 -7.81 15.16
N ALA A 4 -14.18 -8.21 14.27
CA ALA A 4 -13.07 -7.38 13.82
C ALA A 4 -13.51 -6.25 12.87
N TRP A 5 -14.78 -6.22 12.49
CA TRP A 5 -15.37 -5.20 11.64
C TRP A 5 -15.27 -3.81 12.25
N PHE A 6 -15.07 -2.82 11.40
CA PHE A 6 -15.16 -1.39 11.74
C PHE A 6 -16.07 -0.69 10.72
N GLU A 7 -16.87 0.26 11.17
CA GLU A 7 -17.86 0.94 10.34
C GLU A 7 -17.26 2.09 9.52
N THR A 8 -16.17 2.69 10.01
CA THR A 8 -15.55 3.86 9.40
C THR A 8 -14.01 3.77 9.41
N VAL A 9 -13.38 4.48 8.48
CA VAL A 9 -11.91 4.63 8.45
C VAL A 9 -11.38 5.28 9.74
N ALA A 10 -12.12 6.22 10.31
CA ALA A 10 -11.76 6.86 11.59
C ALA A 10 -11.69 5.85 12.73
N GLU A 11 -12.63 4.89 12.79
CA GLU A 11 -12.57 3.82 13.79
C GLU A 11 -11.37 2.87 13.55
N ALA A 12 -11.07 2.56 12.30
CA ALA A 12 -9.87 1.79 11.95
C ALA A 12 -8.60 2.51 12.40
N GLN A 13 -8.50 3.81 12.14
CA GLN A 13 -7.39 4.66 12.57
C GLN A 13 -7.24 4.68 14.09
N ARG A 14 -8.34 4.86 14.82
CA ARG A 14 -8.36 4.83 16.29
C ARG A 14 -7.87 3.49 16.85
N ARG A 15 -8.25 2.38 16.24
CA ARG A 15 -7.78 1.05 16.62
C ARG A 15 -6.30 0.86 16.31
N ALA A 16 -5.82 1.34 15.15
CA ALA A 16 -4.42 1.31 14.78
C ALA A 16 -3.56 2.10 15.78
N GLN A 17 -3.98 3.32 16.13
CA GLN A 17 -3.30 4.16 17.12
C GLN A 17 -3.10 3.48 18.47
N ARG A 18 -4.08 2.69 18.91
CA ARG A 18 -4.00 1.96 20.19
C ARG A 18 -3.11 0.72 20.13
N ARG A 19 -2.94 0.13 18.95
CA ARG A 19 -2.26 -1.17 18.77
C ARG A 19 -0.83 -1.05 18.30
N LEU A 20 -0.54 -0.04 17.49
CA LEU A 20 0.78 0.15 16.92
C LEU A 20 1.70 0.91 17.89
N PRO A 21 3.01 0.68 17.85
CA PRO A 21 3.98 1.56 18.47
C PRO A 21 3.80 2.99 17.96
N ALA A 22 4.01 4.00 18.82
CA ALA A 22 3.78 5.40 18.47
C ALA A 22 4.59 5.87 17.27
N SER A 23 5.84 5.42 17.12
CA SER A 23 6.69 5.72 15.98
C SER A 23 6.13 5.17 14.66
N VAL A 24 5.65 3.92 14.69
CA VAL A 24 5.05 3.28 13.51
C VAL A 24 3.75 3.96 13.12
N TYR A 25 2.87 4.21 14.09
CA TYR A 25 1.63 4.93 13.83
C TYR A 25 1.90 6.34 13.29
N GLY A 26 2.85 7.06 13.90
CA GLY A 26 3.25 8.39 13.43
C GLY A 26 3.75 8.38 11.99
N ALA A 27 4.53 7.35 11.60
CA ALA A 27 4.99 7.20 10.22
C ALA A 27 3.81 7.00 9.23
N LEU A 28 2.81 6.22 9.62
CA LEU A 28 1.65 5.92 8.76
C LEU A 28 0.75 7.13 8.49
N ILE A 29 0.58 8.00 9.48
CA ILE A 29 -0.35 9.15 9.36
C ILE A 29 0.33 10.45 8.93
N ALA A 30 1.64 10.44 8.78
CA ALA A 30 2.39 11.66 8.53
C ALA A 30 2.36 12.06 7.06
N GLY A 31 2.19 13.37 6.83
CA GLY A 31 2.50 14.02 5.57
C GLY A 31 3.89 14.68 5.59
N SER A 32 4.28 15.30 4.51
CA SER A 32 5.51 16.09 4.41
C SER A 32 5.27 17.53 4.88
N GLU A 33 6.28 18.16 5.45
CA GLU A 33 6.31 19.57 5.87
C GLU A 33 5.06 19.99 6.66
N LYS A 34 4.30 20.94 6.16
CA LYS A 34 3.04 21.43 6.79
C LYS A 34 1.84 20.53 6.56
N GLY A 35 1.98 19.46 5.82
CA GLY A 35 0.88 18.55 5.50
C GLY A 35 -0.20 19.17 4.62
N LEU A 36 0.13 20.19 3.84
CA LEU A 36 -0.84 20.88 2.97
C LEU A 36 -1.43 19.92 1.94
N SER A 37 -0.59 19.23 1.17
CA SER A 37 -1.04 18.28 0.16
C SER A 37 -1.82 17.10 0.77
N MET A 38 -1.48 16.66 1.98
CA MET A 38 -2.22 15.64 2.68
C MET A 38 -3.65 16.10 3.02
N ARG A 39 -3.80 17.33 3.51
CA ARG A 39 -5.12 17.92 3.78
C ARG A 39 -5.91 18.11 2.49
N ASP A 40 -5.28 18.70 1.46
CA ASP A 40 -5.89 18.92 0.16
C ASP A 40 -6.43 17.63 -0.46
N ASN A 41 -5.66 16.54 -0.37
CA ASN A 41 -6.11 15.21 -0.79
C ASN A 41 -7.36 14.72 -0.05
N LEU A 42 -7.49 15.01 1.24
CA LEU A 42 -8.68 14.66 2.01
C LEU A 42 -9.87 15.56 1.64
N ASP A 43 -9.64 16.85 1.62
CA ASP A 43 -10.67 17.87 1.37
C ASP A 43 -11.22 17.79 -0.07
N SER A 44 -10.44 17.29 -1.01
CA SER A 44 -10.86 17.07 -2.41
C SER A 44 -12.05 16.10 -2.53
N PHE A 45 -12.18 15.13 -1.66
CA PHE A 45 -13.32 14.23 -1.66
C PHE A 45 -14.62 14.90 -1.23
N ASP A 46 -14.54 15.90 -0.36
CA ASP A 46 -15.71 16.67 0.10
C ASP A 46 -16.28 17.57 -1.00
N GLN A 47 -15.50 17.84 -2.05
CA GLN A 47 -15.94 18.61 -3.22
C GLN A 47 -16.70 17.75 -4.24
N LEU A 48 -16.70 16.43 -4.07
CA LEU A 48 -17.39 15.51 -4.96
C LEU A 48 -18.78 15.19 -4.41
N GLY A 49 -19.76 15.24 -5.28
CA GLY A 49 -21.15 14.89 -4.94
C GLY A 49 -21.64 13.76 -5.86
N PHE A 50 -22.64 13.04 -5.39
CA PHE A 50 -23.38 12.09 -6.20
C PHE A 50 -24.57 12.76 -6.88
N ALA A 51 -24.78 12.51 -8.17
CA ALA A 51 -25.99 12.89 -8.89
C ALA A 51 -26.88 11.65 -9.07
N PRO A 52 -27.72 11.29 -8.09
CA PRO A 52 -28.48 10.06 -8.12
C PRO A 52 -29.64 10.14 -9.09
N HIS A 53 -29.93 9.03 -9.76
CA HIS A 53 -31.19 8.82 -10.48
C HIS A 53 -32.22 8.23 -9.50
N VAL A 54 -33.28 8.98 -9.21
CA VAL A 54 -34.28 8.58 -8.22
C VAL A 54 -35.38 7.69 -8.78
N ALA A 55 -35.50 7.59 -10.12
CA ALA A 55 -36.49 6.78 -10.80
C ALA A 55 -35.87 5.90 -11.89
N GLY A 56 -36.49 4.79 -12.22
CA GLY A 56 -36.06 3.89 -13.28
C GLY A 56 -34.82 3.06 -12.95
N ASN A 57 -34.40 3.00 -11.70
CA ASN A 57 -33.28 2.22 -11.27
C ASN A 57 -33.54 0.72 -11.41
N LYS A 58 -32.62 0.00 -12.07
CA LYS A 58 -32.68 -1.46 -12.14
C LYS A 58 -32.32 -2.07 -10.78
N ALA A 59 -33.03 -3.14 -10.40
CA ALA A 59 -32.72 -3.87 -9.16
C ALA A 59 -31.32 -4.50 -9.22
N ASN A 60 -30.91 -4.99 -10.37
CA ASN A 60 -29.57 -5.52 -10.61
C ASN A 60 -28.74 -4.49 -11.37
N ARG A 61 -27.72 -3.93 -10.73
CA ARG A 61 -26.79 -2.96 -11.29
C ARG A 61 -25.39 -3.59 -11.35
N GLY A 62 -24.87 -3.77 -12.57
CA GLY A 62 -23.48 -4.20 -12.79
C GLY A 62 -22.51 -3.08 -12.42
N MET A 63 -21.46 -3.42 -11.72
CA MET A 63 -20.31 -2.55 -11.44
C MET A 63 -19.05 -3.06 -12.14
N ASP A 64 -19.17 -4.15 -12.88
CA ASP A 64 -18.07 -4.78 -13.58
C ASP A 64 -17.49 -3.87 -14.66
N THR A 65 -16.21 -3.95 -14.83
CA THR A 65 -15.47 -3.18 -15.86
C THR A 65 -14.19 -3.89 -16.26
N THR A 66 -13.55 -3.41 -17.31
CA THR A 66 -12.26 -3.92 -17.76
C THR A 66 -11.22 -2.79 -17.69
N VAL A 67 -10.12 -3.03 -16.99
CA VAL A 67 -9.00 -2.10 -16.91
C VAL A 67 -7.70 -2.83 -17.22
N MET A 68 -6.90 -2.30 -18.16
CA MET A 68 -5.61 -2.89 -18.56
C MET A 68 -5.73 -4.39 -18.90
N GLY A 69 -6.80 -4.77 -19.57
CA GLY A 69 -7.09 -6.17 -19.94
C GLY A 69 -7.52 -7.08 -18.79
N GLN A 70 -7.69 -6.55 -17.58
CA GLN A 70 -8.20 -7.30 -16.43
C GLN A 70 -9.68 -7.03 -16.21
N GLN A 71 -10.46 -8.09 -16.03
CA GLN A 71 -11.87 -8.00 -15.66
C GLN A 71 -11.98 -7.71 -14.15
N LEU A 72 -12.74 -6.69 -13.80
CA LEU A 72 -13.01 -6.27 -12.43
C LEU A 72 -14.48 -6.42 -12.10
N SER A 73 -14.80 -6.91 -10.92
CA SER A 73 -16.19 -6.95 -10.42
C SER A 73 -16.74 -5.57 -10.04
N MET A 74 -15.85 -4.61 -9.80
CA MET A 74 -16.17 -3.21 -9.50
C MET A 74 -14.99 -2.30 -9.91
N PRO A 75 -15.21 -1.02 -10.20
CA PRO A 75 -14.18 -0.10 -10.69
C PRO A 75 -13.25 0.37 -9.56
N VAL A 76 -12.60 -0.56 -8.88
CA VAL A 76 -11.66 -0.31 -7.77
C VAL A 76 -10.41 -1.13 -7.96
N ILE A 77 -9.25 -0.51 -7.79
CA ILE A 77 -7.93 -1.15 -7.75
C ILE A 77 -7.24 -0.70 -6.47
N ILE A 78 -6.64 -1.65 -5.75
CA ILE A 78 -5.87 -1.32 -4.54
C ILE A 78 -4.50 -0.79 -4.96
N SER A 79 -4.18 0.43 -4.55
CA SER A 79 -2.89 1.07 -4.85
C SER A 79 -1.72 0.37 -4.17
N PRO A 80 -0.52 0.38 -4.78
CA PRO A 80 0.67 -0.15 -4.14
C PRO A 80 1.03 0.67 -2.89
N THR A 81 1.28 -0.01 -1.78
CA THR A 81 1.63 0.60 -0.49
C THR A 81 2.71 -0.21 0.19
N GLY A 82 3.78 0.45 0.65
CA GLY A 82 4.99 -0.19 1.13
C GLY A 82 5.02 -0.63 2.60
N VAL A 83 4.08 -0.20 3.44
CA VAL A 83 4.15 -0.40 4.91
C VAL A 83 3.14 -1.42 5.45
N GLN A 84 2.73 -2.37 4.65
CA GLN A 84 1.73 -3.38 5.04
C GLN A 84 2.27 -4.41 6.04
N ALA A 85 3.59 -4.47 6.24
CA ALA A 85 4.25 -5.28 7.28
C ALA A 85 3.80 -4.96 8.72
N VAL A 86 3.08 -3.86 8.93
CA VAL A 86 2.42 -3.58 10.22
C VAL A 86 1.34 -4.61 10.59
N HIS A 87 0.87 -5.37 9.61
CA HIS A 87 0.01 -6.52 9.79
C HIS A 87 0.81 -7.81 9.55
N PRO A 88 0.67 -8.86 10.39
CA PRO A 88 1.47 -10.10 10.28
C PRO A 88 1.40 -10.79 8.91
N GLN A 89 0.28 -10.70 8.23
CA GLN A 89 0.12 -11.28 6.88
C GLN A 89 0.51 -10.30 5.76
N GLY A 90 0.74 -9.03 6.10
CA GLY A 90 1.16 -8.00 5.15
C GLY A 90 0.30 -7.97 3.88
N GLU A 91 0.97 -7.85 2.75
CA GLU A 91 0.35 -7.77 1.42
C GLU A 91 -0.47 -9.02 1.05
N LEU A 92 -0.19 -10.18 1.64
CA LEU A 92 -0.96 -11.40 1.37
C LEU A 92 -2.41 -11.30 1.87
N ALA A 93 -2.64 -10.62 3.00
CA ALA A 93 -4.00 -10.39 3.49
C ALA A 93 -4.79 -9.51 2.51
N VAL A 94 -4.15 -8.47 1.99
CA VAL A 94 -4.72 -7.55 0.99
C VAL A 94 -4.96 -8.27 -0.33
N ALA A 95 -3.98 -9.04 -0.81
CA ALA A 95 -4.09 -9.81 -2.05
C ALA A 95 -5.27 -10.77 -2.05
N ARG A 96 -5.43 -11.53 -0.95
CA ARG A 96 -6.58 -12.43 -0.79
C ARG A 96 -7.91 -11.68 -0.70
N ALA A 97 -7.95 -10.57 0.01
CA ALA A 97 -9.16 -9.75 0.08
C ALA A 97 -9.56 -9.18 -1.27
N ALA A 98 -8.59 -8.68 -2.04
CA ALA A 98 -8.78 -8.20 -3.39
C ALA A 98 -9.26 -9.32 -4.34
N ALA A 99 -8.60 -10.48 -4.32
CA ALA A 99 -8.98 -11.64 -5.12
C ALA A 99 -10.42 -12.10 -4.80
N ASN A 100 -10.79 -12.16 -3.53
CA ASN A 100 -12.15 -12.54 -3.09
C ASN A 100 -13.21 -11.53 -3.56
N ARG A 101 -12.81 -10.30 -3.86
CA ARG A 101 -13.68 -9.25 -4.41
C ARG A 101 -13.58 -9.12 -5.93
N GLY A 102 -12.75 -9.92 -6.59
CA GLY A 102 -12.56 -9.85 -8.04
C GLY A 102 -11.98 -8.51 -8.49
N ILE A 103 -11.06 -7.95 -7.72
CA ILE A 103 -10.38 -6.68 -8.04
C ILE A 103 -8.86 -6.83 -8.05
N PRO A 104 -8.17 -6.08 -8.89
CA PRO A 104 -6.71 -6.05 -8.92
C PRO A 104 -6.10 -5.34 -7.73
N MET A 105 -4.81 -5.60 -7.50
CA MET A 105 -3.98 -4.81 -6.60
C MET A 105 -2.63 -4.47 -7.22
N GLY A 106 -2.06 -3.34 -6.81
CA GLY A 106 -0.67 -3.01 -7.00
C GLY A 106 0.17 -3.52 -5.84
N LEU A 107 1.28 -4.17 -6.13
CA LEU A 107 2.30 -4.53 -5.15
C LEU A 107 3.45 -3.53 -5.22
N SER A 108 3.79 -2.92 -4.10
CA SER A 108 4.92 -1.99 -4.02
C SER A 108 6.25 -2.73 -4.06
N SER A 109 7.28 -2.13 -4.65
CA SER A 109 8.66 -2.62 -4.51
C SER A 109 9.19 -2.52 -3.07
N PHE A 110 8.51 -1.79 -2.19
CA PHE A 110 8.77 -1.78 -0.74
C PHE A 110 7.86 -2.73 0.05
N ALA A 111 7.23 -3.67 -0.61
CA ALA A 111 6.42 -4.66 0.04
C ALA A 111 7.26 -5.58 0.94
N SER A 112 6.61 -6.15 1.96
CA SER A 112 7.23 -7.14 2.85
C SER A 112 7.13 -8.57 2.32
N LYS A 113 6.28 -8.78 1.31
CA LYS A 113 6.06 -10.09 0.66
C LYS A 113 6.56 -10.06 -0.77
N SER A 114 7.01 -11.21 -1.24
CA SER A 114 7.53 -11.35 -2.61
C SER A 114 6.43 -11.21 -3.66
N VAL A 115 6.82 -10.82 -4.88
CA VAL A 115 5.88 -10.70 -5.99
C VAL A 115 5.28 -12.06 -6.36
N GLU A 116 6.03 -13.13 -6.18
CA GLU A 116 5.59 -14.51 -6.43
C GLU A 116 4.45 -14.91 -5.49
N GLU A 117 4.62 -14.69 -4.17
CA GLU A 117 3.60 -15.01 -3.17
C GLU A 117 2.32 -14.21 -3.41
N VAL A 118 2.46 -12.91 -3.72
CA VAL A 118 1.32 -12.01 -3.91
C VAL A 118 0.60 -12.31 -5.22
N ALA A 119 1.31 -12.56 -6.32
CA ALA A 119 0.72 -12.93 -7.59
C ALA A 119 0.00 -14.30 -7.52
N GLN A 120 0.51 -15.22 -6.71
CA GLN A 120 -0.17 -16.48 -6.42
C GLN A 120 -1.48 -16.26 -5.65
N ALA A 121 -1.50 -15.31 -4.71
CA ALA A 121 -2.69 -15.00 -3.91
C ALA A 121 -3.73 -14.17 -4.68
N ASN A 122 -3.30 -13.34 -5.64
CA ASN A 122 -4.16 -12.56 -6.53
C ASN A 122 -3.55 -12.51 -7.94
N GLN A 123 -4.14 -13.25 -8.86
CA GLN A 123 -3.66 -13.33 -10.25
C GLN A 123 -3.76 -12.00 -11.02
N SER A 124 -4.51 -11.03 -10.54
CA SER A 124 -4.62 -9.67 -11.11
C SER A 124 -3.69 -8.69 -10.37
N THR A 125 -2.46 -9.09 -10.10
CA THR A 125 -1.45 -8.24 -9.45
C THR A 125 -0.66 -7.44 -10.48
N PHE A 126 -0.49 -6.13 -10.21
CA PHE A 126 0.46 -5.24 -10.88
C PHE A 126 1.66 -5.02 -9.96
N PHE A 127 2.86 -4.90 -10.51
CA PHE A 127 4.06 -4.66 -9.72
C PHE A 127 4.56 -3.22 -9.90
N GLN A 128 4.73 -2.49 -8.81
CA GLN A 128 5.22 -1.11 -8.83
C GLN A 128 6.72 -1.07 -8.60
N ILE A 129 7.41 -0.29 -9.42
CA ILE A 129 8.84 -0.02 -9.33
C ILE A 129 9.11 1.49 -9.28
N TYR A 130 10.20 1.85 -8.62
CA TYR A 130 10.79 3.18 -8.73
C TYR A 130 11.90 3.15 -9.78
N TRP A 131 12.15 4.28 -10.39
CA TRP A 131 13.32 4.47 -11.25
C TRP A 131 14.56 4.67 -10.36
N SER A 132 15.06 3.58 -9.79
CA SER A 132 16.20 3.57 -8.87
C SER A 132 17.11 2.38 -9.14
N GLY A 133 18.41 2.60 -9.06
CA GLY A 133 19.44 1.63 -9.45
C GLY A 133 19.85 1.75 -10.92
N ASP A 134 20.64 0.81 -11.38
CA ASP A 134 21.04 0.74 -12.77
C ASP A 134 19.99 0.05 -13.66
N ARG A 135 20.23 0.10 -14.97
CA ARG A 135 19.33 -0.47 -15.96
C ARG A 135 19.15 -1.99 -15.79
N ASP A 136 20.23 -2.68 -15.45
CA ASP A 136 20.21 -4.15 -15.37
C ASP A 136 19.43 -4.61 -14.14
N THR A 137 19.59 -3.94 -13.01
CA THR A 137 18.78 -4.16 -11.79
C THR A 137 17.30 -3.94 -12.06
N LEU A 138 16.95 -2.87 -12.77
CA LEU A 138 15.54 -2.61 -13.12
C LEU A 138 14.99 -3.67 -14.07
N ALA A 139 15.78 -4.08 -15.07
CA ALA A 139 15.38 -5.12 -16.01
C ALA A 139 15.13 -6.46 -15.31
N GLN A 140 16.01 -6.83 -14.36
CA GLN A 140 15.85 -8.04 -13.55
C GLN A 140 14.56 -8.01 -12.71
N ARG A 141 14.24 -6.86 -12.09
CA ARG A 141 12.99 -6.72 -11.32
C ARG A 141 11.74 -6.86 -12.19
N VAL A 142 11.76 -6.24 -13.37
CA VAL A 142 10.66 -6.34 -14.33
C VAL A 142 10.51 -7.79 -14.80
N GLU A 143 11.60 -8.46 -15.12
CA GLU A 143 11.61 -9.85 -15.56
C GLU A 143 11.10 -10.79 -14.47
N ARG A 144 11.53 -10.58 -13.23
CA ARG A 144 11.04 -11.33 -12.06
C ARG A 144 9.53 -11.16 -11.89
N ALA A 145 9.02 -9.93 -11.97
CA ALA A 145 7.59 -9.67 -11.88
C ALA A 145 6.81 -10.33 -13.01
N ARG A 146 7.33 -10.29 -14.24
CA ARG A 146 6.76 -10.98 -15.39
C ARG A 146 6.69 -12.49 -15.17
N ASN A 147 7.77 -13.10 -14.71
CA ASN A 147 7.85 -14.54 -14.45
C ASN A 147 6.94 -14.99 -13.31
N ALA A 148 6.70 -14.12 -12.32
CA ALA A 148 5.72 -14.32 -11.26
C ALA A 148 4.25 -14.19 -11.74
N GLY A 149 4.01 -13.74 -12.97
CA GLY A 149 2.67 -13.59 -13.55
C GLY A 149 2.01 -12.24 -13.29
N ALA A 150 2.77 -11.21 -12.89
CA ALA A 150 2.24 -9.85 -12.77
C ALA A 150 1.65 -9.37 -14.11
N LYS A 151 0.51 -8.69 -14.06
CA LYS A 151 -0.25 -8.26 -15.25
C LYS A 151 0.27 -6.97 -15.88
N GLY A 152 1.13 -6.26 -15.17
CA GLY A 152 1.77 -5.05 -15.66
C GLY A 152 2.70 -4.44 -14.62
N ILE A 153 3.41 -3.42 -15.06
CA ILE A 153 4.35 -2.65 -14.24
C ILE A 153 3.80 -1.24 -14.04
N ILE A 154 3.84 -0.76 -12.80
CA ILE A 154 3.57 0.63 -12.43
C ILE A 154 4.90 1.31 -12.18
N VAL A 155 5.26 2.30 -12.99
CA VAL A 155 6.53 3.03 -12.84
C VAL A 155 6.26 4.34 -12.11
N THR A 156 6.86 4.52 -10.94
CA THR A 156 6.80 5.77 -10.18
C THR A 156 7.95 6.69 -10.61
N LEU A 157 7.61 7.85 -11.17
CA LEU A 157 8.55 8.79 -11.77
C LEU A 157 8.84 10.02 -10.90
N ASP A 158 8.00 10.29 -9.92
CA ASP A 158 8.02 11.49 -9.06
C ASP A 158 8.66 11.22 -7.69
N TRP A 159 9.66 10.35 -7.65
CA TRP A 159 10.36 10.07 -6.41
C TRP A 159 11.10 11.30 -5.90
N SER A 160 10.48 11.97 -4.96
CA SER A 160 11.11 13.03 -4.18
C SER A 160 10.82 12.82 -2.69
N PHE A 161 11.83 12.96 -1.85
CA PHE A 161 11.66 12.91 -0.40
C PHE A 161 11.92 14.27 0.22
N SER A 162 10.94 14.74 0.98
CA SER A 162 11.18 15.68 2.06
C SER A 162 10.98 14.96 3.39
N ASN A 163 12.03 14.90 4.19
CA ASN A 163 11.96 14.38 5.55
C ASN A 163 11.48 15.46 6.55
N GLY A 164 11.32 16.69 6.09
CA GLY A 164 10.88 17.81 6.90
C GLY A 164 9.42 17.68 7.32
N ARG A 165 9.16 17.94 8.60
CA ARG A 165 7.82 18.00 9.18
C ARG A 165 7.78 19.10 10.20
N ASP A 166 7.04 20.17 9.89
CA ASP A 166 7.00 21.39 10.70
C ASP A 166 5.62 21.71 11.28
N TRP A 167 4.67 20.78 11.24
CA TRP A 167 3.27 21.01 11.60
C TRP A 167 2.72 20.06 12.66
N GLY A 168 3.41 19.77 13.69
CA GLY A 168 2.87 18.94 14.78
C GLY A 168 2.60 17.48 14.43
N SER A 169 3.17 16.98 13.35
CA SER A 169 3.20 15.54 13.07
C SER A 169 3.91 14.84 14.23
N PRO A 170 3.47 13.65 14.66
CA PRO A 170 4.18 12.92 15.70
C PRO A 170 5.66 12.77 15.36
N TRP A 171 6.51 13.04 16.33
CA TRP A 171 7.94 12.85 16.15
C TRP A 171 8.24 11.38 15.88
N ILE A 172 8.95 11.12 14.77
CA ILE A 172 9.40 9.78 14.44
C ILE A 172 10.86 9.70 14.88
N PRO A 173 11.20 8.88 15.88
CA PRO A 173 12.56 8.74 16.30
C PRO A 173 13.41 8.18 15.16
N GLU A 174 14.60 8.70 14.98
CA GLU A 174 15.58 8.21 14.00
C GLU A 174 15.96 6.74 14.24
N LYS A 175 15.86 6.30 15.51
CA LYS A 175 16.05 4.90 15.89
C LYS A 175 14.70 4.27 16.23
N ILE A 176 14.47 3.09 15.66
CA ILE A 176 13.32 2.27 16.00
C ILE A 176 13.37 1.95 17.48
N ASP A 177 12.32 2.23 18.23
CA ASP A 177 12.25 1.87 19.64
C ASP A 177 12.27 0.33 19.83
N LEU A 178 12.74 -0.13 20.98
CA LEU A 178 12.87 -1.56 21.26
C LEU A 178 11.55 -2.33 21.14
N LYS A 179 10.40 -1.70 21.46
CA LYS A 179 9.08 -2.33 21.30
C LYS A 179 8.70 -2.47 19.82
N ALA A 180 9.00 -1.45 19.00
CA ALA A 180 8.81 -1.52 17.57
C ALA A 180 9.74 -2.56 16.92
N ALA A 181 11.02 -2.58 17.35
CA ALA A 181 11.97 -3.58 16.88
C ALA A 181 11.51 -5.01 17.21
N PHE A 182 11.09 -5.27 18.45
CA PHE A 182 10.61 -6.59 18.85
C PHE A 182 9.34 -7.03 18.11
N LYS A 183 8.42 -6.11 17.86
CA LYS A 183 7.13 -6.41 17.23
C LYS A 183 7.24 -6.59 15.72
N LEU A 184 8.21 -5.92 15.09
CA LEU A 184 8.42 -5.96 13.64
C LEU A 184 9.62 -6.83 13.24
N ALA A 185 10.44 -7.29 14.20
CA ALA A 185 11.62 -8.10 13.93
C ALA A 185 11.35 -9.34 13.08
N PRO A 186 10.29 -10.14 13.29
CA PRO A 186 10.02 -11.30 12.46
C PRO A 186 9.81 -10.94 10.98
N GLU A 187 9.13 -9.83 10.71
CA GLU A 187 8.85 -9.39 9.34
C GLU A 187 10.04 -8.69 8.69
N VAL A 188 10.85 -8.00 9.49
CA VAL A 188 12.10 -7.37 8.99
C VAL A 188 13.16 -8.41 8.69
N LEU A 189 13.28 -9.45 9.52
CA LEU A 189 14.21 -10.56 9.30
C LEU A 189 13.79 -11.48 8.14
N ALA A 190 12.51 -11.56 7.84
CA ALA A 190 11.98 -12.29 6.68
C ALA A 190 12.15 -11.52 5.35
N ARG A 191 12.59 -10.26 5.40
CA ARG A 191 12.96 -9.53 4.18
C ARG A 191 14.17 -10.19 3.55
N SER A 192 14.05 -10.51 2.27
CA SER A 192 15.19 -11.01 1.48
C SER A 192 16.37 -10.04 1.58
N GLU A 193 17.59 -10.56 1.60
CA GLU A 193 18.84 -9.77 1.63
C GLU A 193 18.90 -8.68 0.55
N GLU A 194 18.21 -8.88 -0.55
CA GLU A 194 18.02 -7.95 -1.66
C GLU A 194 17.39 -6.61 -1.25
N HIS A 195 16.38 -6.63 -0.35
CA HIS A 195 15.73 -5.42 0.16
C HIS A 195 16.60 -4.66 1.17
N MET A 196 17.42 -5.38 1.93
CA MET A 196 18.35 -4.79 2.89
C MET A 196 19.52 -4.07 2.19
N SER A 197 20.03 -4.63 1.11
CA SER A 197 21.09 -3.99 0.30
C SER A 197 20.59 -2.70 -0.36
N GLU A 198 19.34 -2.66 -0.75
CA GLU A 198 18.71 -1.48 -1.36
C GLU A 198 18.47 -0.34 -0.35
N LEU A 199 18.11 -0.66 0.89
CA LEU A 199 18.02 0.31 1.98
C LEU A 199 19.40 0.84 2.41
N GLN A 200 20.42 -0.01 2.45
CA GLN A 200 21.79 0.40 2.79
C GLN A 200 22.43 1.28 1.73
N SER A 201 22.19 1.04 0.44
CA SER A 201 22.70 1.89 -0.64
C SER A 201 22.10 3.30 -0.69
N ARG A 202 21.03 3.56 0.06
CA ARG A 202 20.34 4.85 0.14
C ARG A 202 20.65 5.66 1.40
N LEU A 203 21.38 5.07 2.34
CA LEU A 203 21.83 5.74 3.57
C LEU A 203 23.25 6.35 3.42
N HIS A 204 23.86 6.19 2.26
CA HIS A 204 25.10 6.80 1.81
C HIS A 204 24.86 7.68 0.58
#